data_491d8607298010491811b21950ebba22
#
_entry.id   491d8607298010491811b21950ebba22
#
_cell.length_a   1.000
_cell.length_b   1.000
_cell.length_c   1.000
_cell.angle_alpha   90.00
_cell.angle_beta   90.00
_cell.angle_gamma   90.00
#
_symmetry.space_group_name_H-M   'P 1'
#
loop_
_entity.id
_entity.type
_entity.pdbx_description
1 polymer ?
#
loop_
_entity_poly.entity_id
_entity_poly.type
_entity_poly.pdbx_seq_one_letter_code
_entity_poly.pdbx_strand_id
1 'polypeptide(L)'
;MPSALAPYLCSFLLVSIASLRRELRQANKTIRSHEEAYRRGYAKISDHEFDQMAAAREKLKAQLRVVAAHAPELQEEDQSIVLLSLDNQRFEYWYSTLPVATPMIVQPKIDGCSLGLRYVDGELVHASKRCGSDVRDVALTVPTIPRRIQAAGVYEIHGELHTLDAADPQKSQKAAARALNHHVSNDGLVFTAYRTLGASGNEASSLEFLRKLGFSTPDSLVCTYPQQVKQLHQRWLDGQLFSSYPTDGIVVKVYEHDLQLSLIHI
;
A
#
# COMPACT_ATOMS: atom_id res chain seq x y z
N MET A 1 11.13 -25.99 -33.19
CA MET A 1 10.20 -25.12 -33.91
C MET A 1 9.42 -24.31 -32.89
N PRO A 2 9.68 -23.01 -32.65
CA PRO A 2 8.83 -22.20 -31.78
C PRO A 2 7.50 -21.96 -32.50
N SER A 3 6.39 -22.21 -31.80
CA SER A 3 5.05 -22.16 -32.35
C SER A 3 4.67 -20.73 -32.76
N ALA A 4 4.15 -20.58 -33.96
CA ALA A 4 3.71 -19.31 -34.56
C ALA A 4 2.49 -18.66 -33.82
N LEU A 5 2.04 -19.22 -32.69
CA LEU A 5 0.93 -18.74 -31.88
C LEU A 5 1.34 -17.76 -30.78
N ALA A 6 2.62 -17.70 -30.41
CA ALA A 6 3.12 -16.85 -29.33
C ALA A 6 2.85 -15.34 -29.52
N PRO A 7 3.04 -14.73 -30.70
CA PRO A 7 2.79 -13.30 -30.90
C PRO A 7 1.30 -12.91 -30.84
N TYR A 8 0.39 -13.81 -31.26
CA TYR A 8 -1.05 -13.54 -31.21
C TYR A 8 -1.63 -13.63 -29.80
N LEU A 9 -1.14 -14.57 -28.98
CA LEU A 9 -1.51 -14.66 -27.55
C LEU A 9 -1.02 -13.44 -26.78
N CYS A 10 0.17 -12.95 -27.06
CA CYS A 10 0.74 -11.77 -26.42
C CYS A 10 -0.06 -10.50 -26.76
N SER A 11 -0.46 -10.31 -28.02
CA SER A 11 -1.33 -9.19 -28.45
C SER A 11 -2.71 -9.22 -27.78
N PHE A 12 -3.33 -10.40 -27.66
CA PHE A 12 -4.64 -10.56 -27.02
C PHE A 12 -4.58 -10.26 -25.52
N LEU A 13 -3.54 -10.72 -24.83
CA LEU A 13 -3.30 -10.43 -23.41
C LEU A 13 -3.05 -8.94 -23.17
N LEU A 14 -2.29 -8.27 -24.01
CA LEU A 14 -2.03 -6.83 -23.94
C LEU A 14 -3.33 -6.00 -24.08
N VAL A 15 -4.18 -6.33 -25.04
CA VAL A 15 -5.48 -5.67 -25.23
C VAL A 15 -6.37 -5.90 -24.01
N SER A 16 -6.36 -7.10 -23.44
CA SER A 16 -7.14 -7.44 -22.24
C SER A 16 -6.67 -6.67 -21.01
N ILE A 17 -5.36 -6.58 -20.78
CA ILE A 17 -4.79 -5.80 -19.67
C ILE A 17 -5.13 -4.31 -19.81
N ALA A 18 -4.95 -3.73 -20.99
CA ALA A 18 -5.25 -2.32 -21.23
C ALA A 18 -6.75 -2.01 -21.03
N SER A 19 -7.64 -2.92 -21.43
CA SER A 19 -9.08 -2.79 -21.20
C SER A 19 -9.42 -2.82 -19.72
N LEU A 20 -8.96 -3.85 -18.99
CA LEU A 20 -9.18 -4.00 -17.54
C LEU A 20 -8.66 -2.79 -16.75
N ARG A 21 -7.50 -2.24 -17.14
CA ARG A 21 -6.95 -1.03 -16.52
C ARG A 21 -7.80 0.20 -16.79
N ARG A 22 -8.34 0.34 -17.99
CA ARG A 22 -9.24 1.45 -18.34
C ARG A 22 -10.53 1.37 -17.52
N GLU A 23 -11.12 0.19 -17.44
CA GLU A 23 -12.32 -0.06 -16.64
C GLU A 23 -12.08 0.21 -15.16
N LEU A 24 -10.94 -0.25 -14.61
CA LEU A 24 -10.56 0.00 -13.23
C LEU A 24 -10.37 1.51 -12.95
N ARG A 25 -9.73 2.25 -13.86
CA ARG A 25 -9.60 3.71 -13.73
C ARG A 25 -10.96 4.40 -13.71
N GLN A 26 -11.88 3.96 -14.58
CA GLN A 26 -13.24 4.51 -14.63
C GLN A 26 -14.01 4.18 -13.34
N ALA A 27 -13.95 2.95 -12.86
CA ALA A 27 -14.58 2.53 -11.61
C ALA A 27 -14.07 3.34 -10.41
N ASN A 28 -12.75 3.53 -10.29
CA ASN A 28 -12.15 4.35 -9.25
C ASN A 28 -12.62 5.80 -9.30
N LYS A 29 -12.70 6.40 -10.49
CA LYS A 29 -13.19 7.77 -10.67
C LYS A 29 -14.63 7.92 -10.23
N THR A 30 -15.48 6.97 -10.60
CA THR A 30 -16.91 6.97 -10.27
C THR A 30 -17.12 6.80 -8.76
N ILE A 31 -16.47 5.82 -8.13
CA ILE A 31 -16.53 5.60 -6.67
C ILE A 31 -16.10 6.87 -5.93
N ARG A 32 -14.97 7.47 -6.30
CA ARG A 32 -14.47 8.69 -5.68
C ARG A 32 -15.47 9.86 -5.77
N SER A 33 -16.14 10.01 -6.93
CA SER A 33 -17.18 11.03 -7.11
C SER A 33 -18.38 10.81 -6.18
N HIS A 34 -18.77 9.56 -5.92
CA HIS A 34 -19.86 9.23 -4.99
C HIS A 34 -19.44 9.42 -3.54
N GLU A 35 -18.22 9.03 -3.17
CA GLU A 35 -17.65 9.30 -1.82
C GLU A 35 -17.62 10.80 -1.52
N GLU A 36 -17.17 11.63 -2.47
CA GLU A 36 -17.14 13.07 -2.32
C GLU A 36 -18.56 13.67 -2.18
N ALA A 37 -19.53 13.18 -2.95
CA ALA A 37 -20.91 13.59 -2.86
C ALA A 37 -21.54 13.21 -1.52
N TYR A 38 -21.27 11.99 -1.04
CA TYR A 38 -21.73 11.50 0.26
C TYR A 38 -21.18 12.36 1.43
N ARG A 39 -19.87 12.66 1.42
CA ARG A 39 -19.23 13.52 2.43
C ARG A 39 -19.81 14.94 2.47
N ARG A 40 -20.36 15.41 1.35
CA ARG A 40 -21.04 16.73 1.24
C ARG A 40 -22.54 16.68 1.58
N GLY A 41 -23.04 15.52 2.03
CA GLY A 41 -24.45 15.31 2.36
C GLY A 41 -25.37 15.13 1.14
N TYR A 42 -24.84 14.90 -0.05
CA TYR A 42 -25.58 14.68 -1.30
C TYR A 42 -25.36 13.28 -1.83
N ALA A 43 -25.84 12.25 -1.13
CA ALA A 43 -25.79 10.89 -1.65
C ALA A 43 -26.57 10.80 -2.98
N LYS A 44 -25.87 10.41 -4.06
CA LYS A 44 -26.46 10.26 -5.41
C LYS A 44 -26.94 8.84 -5.69
N ILE A 45 -26.50 7.89 -4.90
CA ILE A 45 -26.83 6.46 -5.01
C ILE A 45 -27.08 5.91 -3.62
N SER A 46 -27.78 4.79 -3.53
CA SER A 46 -27.99 4.06 -2.28
C SER A 46 -26.70 3.37 -1.80
N ASP A 47 -26.61 3.05 -0.52
CA ASP A 47 -25.48 2.29 0.04
C ASP A 47 -25.31 0.94 -0.67
N HIS A 48 -26.41 0.29 -1.02
CA HIS A 48 -26.38 -0.99 -1.77
C HIS A 48 -25.77 -0.84 -3.17
N GLU A 49 -26.11 0.22 -3.91
CA GLU A 49 -25.51 0.50 -5.23
C GLU A 49 -24.01 0.83 -5.10
N PHE A 50 -23.65 1.58 -4.04
CA PHE A 50 -22.25 1.86 -3.75
C PHE A 50 -21.45 0.60 -3.46
N ASP A 51 -22.00 -0.31 -2.64
CA ASP A 51 -21.37 -1.60 -2.32
C ASP A 51 -21.21 -2.48 -3.56
N GLN A 52 -22.19 -2.52 -4.46
CA GLN A 52 -22.09 -3.21 -5.74
C GLN A 52 -20.95 -2.66 -6.62
N MET A 53 -20.82 -1.34 -6.67
CA MET A 53 -19.72 -0.71 -7.42
C MET A 53 -18.35 -1.00 -6.80
N ALA A 54 -18.25 -0.99 -5.48
CA ALA A 54 -17.05 -1.35 -4.76
C ALA A 54 -16.65 -2.81 -5.01
N ALA A 55 -17.61 -3.73 -4.96
CA ALA A 55 -17.41 -5.15 -5.26
C ALA A 55 -16.99 -5.38 -6.74
N ALA A 56 -17.59 -4.67 -7.68
CA ALA A 56 -17.21 -4.73 -9.10
C ALA A 56 -15.77 -4.24 -9.32
N ARG A 57 -15.34 -3.17 -8.65
CA ARG A 57 -13.96 -2.69 -8.66
C ARG A 57 -12.97 -3.75 -8.15
N GLU A 58 -13.27 -4.41 -7.04
CA GLU A 58 -12.40 -5.47 -6.50
C GLU A 58 -12.30 -6.66 -7.45
N LYS A 59 -13.38 -7.00 -8.14
CA LYS A 59 -13.40 -8.05 -9.18
C LYS A 59 -12.49 -7.71 -10.35
N LEU A 60 -12.51 -6.46 -10.83
CA LEU A 60 -11.59 -5.97 -11.87
C LEU A 60 -10.12 -6.02 -11.41
N LYS A 61 -9.83 -5.66 -10.17
CA LYS A 61 -8.48 -5.80 -9.59
C LYS A 61 -8.01 -7.25 -9.55
N ALA A 62 -8.87 -8.18 -9.13
CA ALA A 62 -8.56 -9.60 -9.09
C ALA A 62 -8.26 -10.14 -10.50
N GLN A 63 -9.09 -9.81 -11.48
CA GLN A 63 -8.88 -10.20 -12.88
C GLN A 63 -7.55 -9.65 -13.42
N LEU A 64 -7.24 -8.38 -13.15
CA LEU A 64 -5.99 -7.78 -13.58
C LEU A 64 -4.77 -8.48 -12.97
N ARG A 65 -4.83 -8.88 -11.68
CA ARG A 65 -3.76 -9.65 -11.03
C ARG A 65 -3.53 -11.01 -11.69
N VAL A 66 -4.60 -11.74 -12.00
CA VAL A 66 -4.52 -13.04 -12.66
C VAL A 66 -3.88 -12.91 -14.05
N VAL A 67 -4.33 -11.95 -14.84
CA VAL A 67 -3.79 -11.75 -16.20
C VAL A 67 -2.34 -11.26 -16.16
N ALA A 68 -1.98 -10.37 -15.23
CA ALA A 68 -0.61 -9.89 -15.06
C ALA A 68 0.36 -11.01 -14.59
N ALA A 69 -0.11 -11.93 -13.76
CA ALA A 69 0.71 -13.07 -13.30
C ALA A 69 1.09 -14.05 -14.41
N HIS A 70 0.28 -14.12 -15.49
CA HIS A 70 0.52 -15.01 -16.64
C HIS A 70 1.28 -14.35 -17.79
N ALA A 71 1.68 -13.09 -17.66
CA ALA A 71 2.36 -12.32 -18.69
C ALA A 71 3.55 -11.53 -18.10
N PRO A 72 4.59 -12.19 -17.61
CA PRO A 72 5.74 -11.50 -16.99
C PRO A 72 6.48 -10.57 -17.97
N GLU A 73 6.45 -10.86 -19.27
CA GLU A 73 7.11 -10.05 -20.30
C GLU A 73 6.42 -8.70 -20.58
N LEU A 74 5.20 -8.49 -20.03
CA LEU A 74 4.42 -7.25 -20.20
C LEU A 74 4.66 -6.21 -19.11
N GLN A 75 5.59 -6.47 -18.20
CA GLN A 75 5.89 -5.59 -17.05
C GLN A 75 6.72 -4.36 -17.42
N GLU A 76 7.34 -4.30 -18.59
CA GLU A 76 8.24 -3.20 -18.96
C GLU A 76 7.52 -1.89 -19.35
N GLU A 77 6.26 -1.92 -19.80
CA GLU A 77 5.56 -0.70 -20.24
C GLU A 77 4.65 -0.02 -19.20
N ASP A 78 4.28 -0.69 -18.11
CA ASP A 78 3.46 -0.08 -17.05
C ASP A 78 4.17 -0.05 -15.72
N GLN A 79 4.92 1.02 -15.48
CA GLN A 79 5.67 1.28 -14.25
C GLN A 79 4.77 1.71 -13.08
N SER A 80 3.45 1.65 -13.21
CA SER A 80 2.55 2.10 -12.15
C SER A 80 2.62 1.16 -10.92
N ILE A 81 3.03 1.72 -9.80
CA ILE A 81 2.99 1.06 -8.50
C ILE A 81 1.58 1.22 -7.93
N VAL A 82 0.93 0.13 -7.55
CA VAL A 82 -0.42 0.14 -6.99
C VAL A 82 -0.35 0.19 -5.47
N LEU A 83 -0.60 1.36 -4.88
CA LEU A 83 -0.70 1.54 -3.44
C LEU A 83 -2.14 1.29 -2.98
N LEU A 84 -2.36 0.22 -2.21
CA LEU A 84 -3.67 -0.11 -1.67
C LEU A 84 -4.00 0.79 -0.47
N SER A 85 -5.27 1.18 -0.36
CA SER A 85 -5.81 1.78 0.87
C SER A 85 -6.06 0.70 1.92
N LEU A 86 -5.89 1.06 3.18
CA LEU A 86 -6.35 0.24 4.29
C LEU A 86 -7.87 0.35 4.38
N ASP A 87 -8.54 -0.78 4.59
CA ASP A 87 -9.98 -0.80 4.85
C ASP A 87 -10.25 -0.33 6.27
N ASN A 88 -11.16 0.63 6.43
CA ASN A 88 -11.66 1.09 7.72
C ASN A 88 -12.77 0.16 8.23
N GLN A 89 -12.47 -1.11 8.40
CA GLN A 89 -13.40 -2.06 9.00
C GLN A 89 -13.38 -1.94 10.52
N ARG A 90 -14.53 -2.22 11.17
CA ARG A 90 -14.55 -2.37 12.62
C ARG A 90 -13.69 -3.57 12.99
N PHE A 91 -12.74 -3.38 13.88
CA PHE A 91 -11.77 -4.40 14.27
C PHE A 91 -12.43 -5.72 14.69
N GLU A 92 -13.52 -5.66 15.48
CA GLU A 92 -14.26 -6.84 15.94
C GLU A 92 -14.85 -7.65 14.79
N TYR A 93 -15.41 -6.97 13.80
CA TYR A 93 -15.95 -7.65 12.62
C TYR A 93 -14.84 -8.33 11.82
N TRP A 94 -13.77 -7.59 11.50
CA TRP A 94 -12.63 -8.16 10.79
C TRP A 94 -12.02 -9.35 11.55
N TYR A 95 -11.78 -9.22 12.87
CA TYR A 95 -11.24 -10.30 13.68
C TYR A 95 -12.15 -11.55 13.69
N SER A 96 -13.48 -11.37 13.70
CA SER A 96 -14.41 -12.50 13.66
C SER A 96 -14.35 -13.34 12.38
N THR A 97 -13.75 -12.80 11.31
CA THR A 97 -13.52 -13.53 10.04
C THR A 97 -12.24 -14.35 10.04
N LEU A 98 -11.38 -14.18 11.05
CA LEU A 98 -10.11 -14.88 11.16
C LEU A 98 -10.25 -16.22 11.90
N PRO A 99 -9.39 -17.21 11.60
CA PRO A 99 -9.25 -18.38 12.44
C PRO A 99 -8.94 -18.01 13.90
N VAL A 100 -9.40 -18.85 14.84
CA VAL A 100 -9.16 -18.62 16.27
C VAL A 100 -7.65 -18.58 16.55
N ALA A 101 -7.22 -17.62 17.39
CA ALA A 101 -5.83 -17.42 17.78
C ALA A 101 -4.89 -17.07 16.61
N THR A 102 -5.41 -16.43 15.55
CA THR A 102 -4.57 -15.92 14.45
C THR A 102 -3.60 -14.85 14.98
N PRO A 103 -2.28 -15.02 14.80
CA PRO A 103 -1.32 -13.99 15.15
C PRO A 103 -1.51 -12.73 14.32
N MET A 104 -1.44 -11.59 14.96
CA MET A 104 -1.57 -10.26 14.37
C MET A 104 -0.35 -9.42 14.69
N ILE A 105 -0.04 -8.47 13.83
CA ILE A 105 0.97 -7.44 14.08
C ILE A 105 0.28 -6.07 14.14
N VAL A 106 0.66 -5.27 15.14
CA VAL A 106 0.17 -3.92 15.36
C VAL A 106 1.28 -2.93 15.10
N GLN A 107 1.02 -1.92 14.29
CA GLN A 107 1.95 -0.89 13.86
C GLN A 107 1.32 0.51 13.97
N PRO A 108 2.13 1.60 14.02
CA PRO A 108 1.59 2.96 13.93
C PRO A 108 0.94 3.18 12.57
N LYS A 109 -0.23 3.81 12.55
CA LYS A 109 -0.83 4.36 11.33
C LYS A 109 -0.25 5.74 11.09
N ILE A 110 0.90 5.76 10.43
CA ILE A 110 1.64 7.00 10.16
C ILE A 110 0.83 7.85 9.19
N ASP A 111 0.63 9.12 9.52
CA ASP A 111 -0.08 10.10 8.69
C ASP A 111 0.91 10.93 7.88
N GLY A 112 1.02 10.59 6.62
CA GLY A 112 1.90 11.20 5.66
C GLY A 112 1.36 11.07 4.23
N CYS A 113 2.25 10.78 3.30
CA CYS A 113 1.90 10.43 1.93
C CYS A 113 2.47 9.08 1.54
N SER A 114 1.60 8.16 1.15
CA SER A 114 2.01 6.83 0.68
C SER A 114 2.86 6.94 -0.58
N LEU A 115 3.99 6.26 -0.57
CA LEU A 115 4.97 6.23 -1.65
C LEU A 115 5.37 4.79 -1.93
N GLY A 116 5.36 4.42 -3.21
CA GLY A 116 5.87 3.15 -3.70
C GLY A 116 7.18 3.37 -4.45
N LEU A 117 8.17 2.54 -4.16
CA LEU A 117 9.51 2.60 -4.72
C LEU A 117 9.79 1.29 -5.47
N ARG A 118 10.26 1.37 -6.72
CA ARG A 118 10.69 0.20 -7.48
C ARG A 118 12.18 0.25 -7.72
N TYR A 119 12.85 -0.82 -7.31
CA TYR A 119 14.25 -1.06 -7.54
C TYR A 119 14.43 -2.18 -8.56
N VAL A 120 15.38 -2.01 -9.47
CA VAL A 120 15.82 -3.04 -10.41
C VAL A 120 17.33 -3.17 -10.26
N ASP A 121 17.79 -4.38 -9.96
CA ASP A 121 19.21 -4.68 -9.72
C ASP A 121 19.91 -3.70 -8.77
N GLY A 122 19.16 -3.33 -7.74
CA GLY A 122 19.60 -2.44 -6.70
C GLY A 122 19.40 -0.93 -6.97
N GLU A 123 19.11 -0.51 -8.18
CA GLU A 123 18.90 0.92 -8.53
C GLU A 123 17.44 1.32 -8.35
N LEU A 124 17.16 2.49 -7.78
CA LEU A 124 15.83 3.08 -7.75
C LEU A 124 15.44 3.57 -9.15
N VAL A 125 14.59 2.83 -9.84
CA VAL A 125 14.17 3.14 -11.22
C VAL A 125 12.86 3.92 -11.28
N HIS A 126 11.97 3.77 -10.27
CA HIS A 126 10.68 4.44 -10.25
C HIS A 126 10.21 4.71 -8.82
N ALA A 127 9.52 5.83 -8.62
CA ALA A 127 8.80 6.12 -7.39
C ALA A 127 7.45 6.75 -7.72
N SER A 128 6.37 6.28 -7.11
CA SER A 128 5.04 6.82 -7.39
C SER A 128 4.21 7.07 -6.15
N LYS A 129 3.36 8.09 -6.24
CA LYS A 129 2.27 8.33 -5.29
C LYS A 129 1.12 7.36 -5.53
N ARG A 130 0.17 7.30 -4.59
CA ARG A 130 -1.07 6.51 -4.72
C ARG A 130 -1.86 6.79 -6.00
N CYS A 131 -1.80 8.02 -6.53
CA CYS A 131 -2.45 8.38 -7.80
C CYS A 131 -1.69 7.93 -9.05
N GLY A 132 -0.52 7.28 -8.91
CA GLY A 132 0.31 6.81 -10.03
C GLY A 132 1.26 7.86 -10.61
N SER A 133 1.28 9.11 -10.07
CA SER A 133 2.23 10.12 -10.54
C SER A 133 3.64 9.75 -10.17
N ASP A 134 4.56 9.82 -11.13
CA ASP A 134 5.99 9.65 -10.88
C ASP A 134 6.54 10.81 -10.03
N VAL A 135 7.30 10.45 -9.00
CA VAL A 135 7.93 11.37 -8.06
C VAL A 135 9.37 10.94 -7.72
N ARG A 136 10.01 10.19 -8.62
CA ARG A 136 11.35 9.63 -8.42
C ARG A 136 12.38 10.71 -8.06
N ASP A 137 12.34 11.85 -8.74
CA ASP A 137 13.30 12.93 -8.50
C ASP A 137 13.17 13.48 -7.07
N VAL A 138 11.94 13.61 -6.57
CA VAL A 138 11.68 13.98 -5.17
C VAL A 138 12.14 12.89 -4.21
N ALA A 139 11.80 11.62 -4.49
CA ALA A 139 12.19 10.48 -3.66
C ALA A 139 13.72 10.40 -3.48
N LEU A 140 14.49 10.66 -4.54
CA LEU A 140 15.96 10.66 -4.50
C LEU A 140 16.57 11.76 -3.61
N THR A 141 15.81 12.77 -3.24
CA THR A 141 16.26 13.84 -2.33
C THR A 141 15.94 13.55 -0.86
N VAL A 142 15.12 12.52 -0.56
CA VAL A 142 14.79 12.12 0.81
C VAL A 142 15.93 11.26 1.38
N PRO A 143 16.62 11.71 2.45
CA PRO A 143 17.82 11.00 2.94
C PRO A 143 17.60 9.56 3.39
N THR A 144 16.39 9.22 3.83
CA THR A 144 16.02 7.88 4.31
C THR A 144 15.57 6.92 3.20
N ILE A 145 15.58 7.37 1.94
CA ILE A 145 15.34 6.52 0.78
C ILE A 145 16.71 6.14 0.19
N PRO A 146 17.14 4.87 0.29
CA PRO A 146 18.38 4.43 -0.33
C PRO A 146 18.35 4.64 -1.85
N ARG A 147 19.36 5.30 -2.41
CA ARG A 147 19.51 5.41 -3.88
C ARG A 147 19.80 4.08 -4.51
N ARG A 148 20.50 3.22 -3.76
CA ARG A 148 20.82 1.84 -4.12
C ARG A 148 20.56 0.91 -2.94
N ILE A 149 20.02 -0.29 -3.24
CA ILE A 149 19.91 -1.39 -2.29
C ILE A 149 20.84 -2.52 -2.72
N GLN A 150 21.32 -3.30 -1.77
CA GLN A 150 22.17 -4.48 -2.06
C GLN A 150 21.31 -5.72 -2.33
N ALA A 151 20.60 -5.70 -3.46
CA ALA A 151 19.77 -6.81 -3.89
C ALA A 151 19.69 -6.83 -5.42
N ALA A 152 19.82 -8.01 -6.03
CA ALA A 152 19.60 -8.22 -7.46
C ALA A 152 18.13 -8.58 -7.71
N GLY A 153 17.61 -8.23 -8.89
CA GLY A 153 16.24 -8.47 -9.28
C GLY A 153 15.33 -7.26 -9.05
N VAL A 154 14.01 -7.48 -9.10
CA VAL A 154 13.00 -6.41 -8.99
C VAL A 154 12.37 -6.43 -7.61
N TYR A 155 12.39 -5.29 -6.93
CA TYR A 155 11.75 -5.09 -5.63
C TYR A 155 10.80 -3.91 -5.68
N GLU A 156 9.61 -4.09 -5.13
CA GLU A 156 8.65 -3.02 -4.92
C GLU A 156 8.44 -2.82 -3.42
N ILE A 157 8.76 -1.61 -2.94
CA ILE A 157 8.77 -1.26 -1.52
C ILE A 157 7.75 -0.15 -1.30
N HIS A 158 6.82 -0.38 -0.38
CA HIS A 158 5.80 0.57 0.00
C HIS A 158 6.09 1.14 1.39
N GLY A 159 5.86 2.43 1.54
CA GLY A 159 6.07 3.13 2.80
C GLY A 159 5.29 4.44 2.86
N GLU A 160 5.52 5.16 3.93
CA GLU A 160 4.94 6.47 4.18
C GLU A 160 6.02 7.53 4.26
N LEU A 161 5.88 8.60 3.49
CA LEU A 161 6.70 9.81 3.59
C LEU A 161 6.04 10.73 4.60
N HIS A 162 6.77 11.08 5.67
CA HIS A 162 6.24 11.86 6.79
C HIS A 162 7.32 12.73 7.43
N THR A 163 6.95 13.61 8.36
CA THR A 163 7.91 14.38 9.17
C THR A 163 8.34 13.58 10.41
N LEU A 164 9.48 13.94 10.98
CA LEU A 164 9.90 13.44 12.30
C LEU A 164 9.09 14.07 13.45
N ASP A 165 8.42 15.20 13.20
CA ASP A 165 7.58 15.84 14.21
C ASP A 165 6.29 15.03 14.38
N ALA A 166 6.21 14.31 15.49
CA ALA A 166 5.07 13.47 15.85
C ALA A 166 3.86 14.25 16.40
N ALA A 167 4.04 15.54 16.74
CA ALA A 167 3.04 16.30 17.48
C ALA A 167 1.78 16.64 16.68
N ASP A 168 1.87 16.69 15.34
CA ASP A 168 0.74 17.08 14.49
C ASP A 168 0.71 16.24 13.20
N PRO A 169 -0.09 15.16 13.18
CA PRO A 169 -0.22 14.28 12.00
C PRO A 169 -0.65 15.05 10.74
N GLN A 170 -1.57 16.01 10.86
CA GLN A 170 -2.04 16.77 9.69
C GLN A 170 -0.95 17.67 9.10
N LYS A 171 -0.05 18.22 9.92
CA LYS A 171 1.11 18.96 9.41
C LYS A 171 2.07 18.04 8.68
N SER A 172 2.29 16.83 9.20
CA SER A 172 3.10 15.82 8.55
C SER A 172 2.59 15.50 7.15
N GLN A 173 1.30 15.16 7.01
CA GLN A 173 0.67 14.89 5.74
C GLN A 173 0.78 16.07 4.76
N LYS A 174 0.50 17.30 5.23
CA LYS A 174 0.60 18.51 4.39
C LYS A 174 2.03 18.77 3.93
N ALA A 175 3.04 18.55 4.79
CA ALA A 175 4.45 18.74 4.44
C ALA A 175 4.89 17.72 3.37
N ALA A 176 4.56 16.44 3.55
CA ALA A 176 4.85 15.39 2.58
C ALA A 176 4.14 15.66 1.24
N ALA A 177 2.86 16.06 1.27
CA ALA A 177 2.10 16.39 0.06
C ALA A 177 2.68 17.59 -0.69
N ARG A 178 3.14 18.63 0.02
CA ARG A 178 3.80 19.78 -0.61
C ARG A 178 5.10 19.40 -1.29
N ALA A 179 5.95 18.61 -0.64
CA ALA A 179 7.19 18.15 -1.21
C ALA A 179 6.95 17.36 -2.50
N LEU A 180 6.02 16.41 -2.48
CA LEU A 180 5.69 15.56 -3.63
C LEU A 180 4.97 16.30 -4.78
N ASN A 181 4.25 17.40 -4.51
CA ASN A 181 3.49 18.12 -5.53
C ASN A 181 4.22 19.34 -6.09
N HIS A 182 5.08 19.97 -5.31
CA HIS A 182 5.68 21.26 -5.66
C HIS A 182 7.21 21.23 -5.71
N HIS A 183 7.82 20.03 -5.55
CA HIS A 183 9.28 19.86 -5.56
C HIS A 183 10.02 20.86 -4.65
N VAL A 184 9.40 21.19 -3.49
CA VAL A 184 10.02 22.04 -2.46
C VAL A 184 10.95 21.24 -1.58
N SER A 185 11.72 21.92 -0.72
CA SER A 185 12.64 21.28 0.22
C SER A 185 12.01 20.11 0.97
N ASN A 186 12.77 19.02 1.08
CA ASN A 186 12.40 17.78 1.80
C ASN A 186 13.02 17.77 3.22
N ASP A 187 13.46 18.92 3.73
CA ASP A 187 14.07 19.04 5.04
C ASP A 187 13.11 18.52 6.13
N GLY A 188 13.60 17.59 6.92
CA GLY A 188 12.82 16.95 7.99
C GLY A 188 11.83 15.89 7.53
N LEU A 189 11.77 15.55 6.23
CA LEU A 189 10.99 14.41 5.75
C LEU A 189 11.79 13.12 5.84
N VAL A 190 11.09 12.07 6.26
CA VAL A 190 11.62 10.70 6.36
C VAL A 190 10.65 9.74 5.68
N PHE A 191 11.19 8.66 5.13
CA PHE A 191 10.41 7.57 4.57
C PHE A 191 10.49 6.36 5.49
N THR A 192 9.35 5.84 5.90
CA THR A 192 9.23 4.61 6.70
C THR A 192 8.59 3.52 5.86
N ALA A 193 9.38 2.49 5.54
CA ALA A 193 8.94 1.36 4.72
C ALA A 193 8.18 0.35 5.58
N TYR A 194 6.98 -0.03 5.16
CA TYR A 194 6.11 -0.95 5.91
C TYR A 194 5.74 -2.23 5.13
N ARG A 195 6.14 -2.35 3.86
CA ARG A 195 5.83 -3.51 3.03
C ARG A 195 6.83 -3.65 1.88
N THR A 196 7.15 -4.89 1.54
CA THR A 196 7.78 -5.25 0.27
C THR A 196 6.96 -6.32 -0.42
N LEU A 197 6.79 -6.22 -1.75
CA LEU A 197 6.13 -7.25 -2.54
C LEU A 197 7.13 -8.36 -2.86
N GLY A 198 6.62 -9.60 -2.88
CA GLY A 198 7.44 -10.78 -3.15
C GLY A 198 8.20 -11.35 -1.95
N ALA A 199 8.08 -10.73 -0.76
CA ALA A 199 8.60 -11.35 0.46
C ALA A 199 7.74 -12.57 0.86
N SER A 200 8.40 -13.66 1.18
CA SER A 200 7.78 -14.85 1.76
C SER A 200 7.90 -14.85 3.28
N GLY A 201 7.05 -15.62 3.96
CA GLY A 201 7.08 -15.76 5.41
C GLY A 201 6.06 -14.89 6.12
N ASN A 202 6.50 -14.02 7.01
CA ASN A 202 5.63 -13.21 7.85
C ASN A 202 6.02 -11.72 7.88
N GLU A 203 5.16 -10.90 8.49
CA GLU A 203 5.37 -9.44 8.58
C GLU A 203 6.70 -9.08 9.27
N ALA A 204 7.11 -9.80 10.32
CA ALA A 204 8.39 -9.49 10.99
C ALA A 204 9.59 -9.77 10.11
N SER A 205 9.58 -10.88 9.36
CA SER A 205 10.66 -11.21 8.40
C SER A 205 10.73 -10.18 7.27
N SER A 206 9.58 -9.69 6.80
CA SER A 206 9.52 -8.60 5.80
C SER A 206 10.12 -7.29 6.32
N LEU A 207 9.79 -6.90 7.56
CA LEU A 207 10.36 -5.70 8.17
C LEU A 207 11.87 -5.84 8.39
N GLU A 208 12.32 -7.02 8.82
CA GLU A 208 13.77 -7.30 8.96
C GLU A 208 14.48 -7.22 7.61
N PHE A 209 13.89 -7.77 6.56
CA PHE A 209 14.43 -7.68 5.20
C PHE A 209 14.54 -6.21 4.75
N LEU A 210 13.52 -5.39 4.95
CA LEU A 210 13.55 -3.96 4.65
C LEU A 210 14.67 -3.23 5.40
N ARG A 211 14.89 -3.55 6.68
CA ARG A 211 16.02 -2.99 7.45
C ARG A 211 17.39 -3.40 6.88
N LYS A 212 17.53 -4.65 6.45
CA LYS A 212 18.77 -5.13 5.76
C LYS A 212 19.02 -4.40 4.45
N LEU A 213 17.97 -3.95 3.76
CA LEU A 213 18.09 -3.11 2.57
C LEU A 213 18.39 -1.63 2.86
N GLY A 214 18.44 -1.23 4.13
CA GLY A 214 18.76 0.13 4.56
C GLY A 214 17.55 1.03 4.80
N PHE A 215 16.32 0.49 4.84
CA PHE A 215 15.13 1.28 5.13
C PHE A 215 14.83 1.37 6.63
N SER A 216 14.32 2.53 7.05
CA SER A 216 13.60 2.63 8.32
C SER A 216 12.27 1.91 8.21
N THR A 217 11.88 1.20 9.27
CA THR A 217 10.60 0.47 9.35
C THR A 217 9.85 0.89 10.61
N PRO A 218 8.51 0.77 10.62
CA PRO A 218 7.73 1.12 11.80
C PRO A 218 8.01 0.17 12.97
N ASP A 219 7.87 0.68 14.19
CA ASP A 219 7.76 -0.16 15.37
C ASP A 219 6.58 -1.12 15.22
N SER A 220 6.71 -2.31 15.80
CA SER A 220 5.68 -3.34 15.65
C SER A 220 5.58 -4.23 16.89
N LEU A 221 4.36 -4.65 17.20
CA LEU A 221 4.04 -5.53 18.33
C LEU A 221 3.19 -6.68 17.81
N VAL A 222 3.55 -7.92 18.22
CA VAL A 222 2.79 -9.12 17.84
C VAL A 222 1.76 -9.42 18.94
N CYS A 223 0.54 -9.70 18.50
CA CYS A 223 -0.61 -10.05 19.34
C CYS A 223 -1.28 -11.31 18.81
N THR A 224 -1.84 -12.13 19.69
CA THR A 224 -2.62 -13.32 19.32
C THR A 224 -4.11 -13.13 19.62
N TYR A 225 -4.43 -12.32 20.61
CA TYR A 225 -5.81 -12.15 21.06
C TYR A 225 -6.31 -10.71 20.87
N PRO A 226 -7.60 -10.53 20.54
CA PRO A 226 -8.18 -9.21 20.28
C PRO A 226 -8.10 -8.26 21.47
N GLN A 227 -8.09 -8.80 22.70
CA GLN A 227 -7.95 -7.98 23.92
C GLN A 227 -6.60 -7.27 23.97
N GLN A 228 -5.52 -7.91 23.50
CA GLN A 228 -4.19 -7.29 23.43
C GLN A 228 -4.20 -6.11 22.45
N VAL A 229 -4.84 -6.27 21.29
CA VAL A 229 -4.98 -5.17 20.32
C VAL A 229 -5.75 -4.00 20.93
N LYS A 230 -6.85 -4.26 21.64
CA LYS A 230 -7.63 -3.22 22.36
C LYS A 230 -6.80 -2.49 23.41
N GLN A 231 -5.98 -3.21 24.17
CA GLN A 231 -5.06 -2.62 25.14
C GLN A 231 -3.99 -1.74 24.46
N LEU A 232 -3.44 -2.18 23.33
CA LEU A 232 -2.49 -1.37 22.56
C LEU A 232 -3.15 -0.13 21.96
N HIS A 233 -4.38 -0.25 21.45
CA HIS A 233 -5.15 0.89 20.97
C HIS A 233 -5.41 1.91 22.08
N GLN A 234 -5.77 1.46 23.31
CA GLN A 234 -5.94 2.34 24.45
C GLN A 234 -4.63 3.05 24.82
N ARG A 235 -3.51 2.31 24.88
CA ARG A 235 -2.20 2.91 25.14
C ARG A 235 -1.80 3.95 24.07
N TRP A 236 -2.19 3.73 22.81
CA TRP A 236 -1.99 4.73 21.74
C TRP A 236 -2.87 5.98 22.00
N LEU A 237 -4.14 5.81 22.37
CA LEU A 237 -5.04 6.92 22.73
C LEU A 237 -4.49 7.74 23.91
N ASP A 238 -3.85 7.08 24.87
CA ASP A 238 -3.20 7.69 26.04
C ASP A 238 -1.83 8.33 25.72
N GLY A 239 -1.38 8.32 24.45
CA GLY A 239 -0.08 8.83 24.03
C GLY A 239 1.13 8.01 24.50
N GLN A 240 0.91 6.78 24.98
CA GLN A 240 1.94 5.90 25.56
C GLN A 240 2.52 4.91 24.54
N LEU A 241 2.01 4.90 23.31
CA LEU A 241 2.43 3.97 22.26
C LEU A 241 2.58 4.72 20.93
N PHE A 242 3.68 4.45 20.21
CA PHE A 242 3.99 5.04 18.91
C PHE A 242 4.10 6.58 18.91
N SER A 243 4.38 7.19 20.04
CA SER A 243 4.47 8.64 20.21
C SER A 243 5.62 9.31 19.42
N SER A 244 6.55 8.53 18.86
CA SER A 244 7.61 9.00 17.97
C SER A 244 7.16 9.19 16.51
N TYR A 245 5.93 8.81 16.17
CA TYR A 245 5.38 8.92 14.83
C TYR A 245 4.19 9.87 14.80
N PRO A 246 4.00 10.65 13.70
CA PRO A 246 2.76 11.38 13.47
C PRO A 246 1.67 10.38 13.08
N THR A 247 0.85 9.95 14.03
CA THR A 247 -0.15 8.89 13.83
C THR A 247 -1.57 9.37 14.01
N ASP A 248 -2.49 8.88 13.18
CA ASP A 248 -3.93 9.06 13.31
C ASP A 248 -4.65 7.77 13.74
N GLY A 249 -3.91 6.75 14.15
CA GLY A 249 -4.42 5.45 14.57
C GLY A 249 -3.34 4.38 14.69
N ILE A 250 -3.79 3.14 14.77
CA ILE A 250 -2.95 1.94 14.65
C ILE A 250 -3.39 1.11 13.46
N VAL A 251 -2.47 0.38 12.87
CA VAL A 251 -2.72 -0.61 11.81
C VAL A 251 -2.59 -2.00 12.40
N VAL A 252 -3.57 -2.86 12.13
CA VAL A 252 -3.54 -4.27 12.53
C VAL A 252 -3.55 -5.12 11.26
N LYS A 253 -2.61 -6.04 11.16
CA LYS A 253 -2.49 -6.99 10.04
C LYS A 253 -2.43 -8.41 10.57
N VAL A 254 -2.83 -9.38 9.76
CA VAL A 254 -2.48 -10.79 10.00
C VAL A 254 -0.96 -10.94 9.91
N TYR A 255 -0.37 -11.69 10.82
CA TYR A 255 1.08 -11.82 10.91
C TYR A 255 1.67 -12.66 9.76
N GLU A 256 1.01 -13.75 9.36
CA GLU A 256 1.46 -14.66 8.32
C GLU A 256 0.97 -14.21 6.94
N HIS A 257 1.86 -14.11 5.95
CA HIS A 257 1.53 -13.64 4.60
C HIS A 257 0.60 -14.60 3.85
N ASP A 258 0.80 -15.92 4.00
CA ASP A 258 -0.03 -16.92 3.32
C ASP A 258 -1.49 -16.81 3.78
N LEU A 259 -1.70 -16.52 5.06
CA LEU A 259 -3.04 -16.29 5.60
C LEU A 259 -3.63 -14.96 5.13
N GLN A 260 -2.82 -13.90 5.00
CA GLN A 260 -3.27 -12.65 4.39
C GLN A 260 -3.79 -12.86 2.96
N LEU A 261 -3.07 -13.66 2.16
CA LEU A 261 -3.45 -13.95 0.77
C LEU A 261 -4.74 -14.78 0.69
N SER A 262 -4.94 -15.74 1.60
CA SER A 262 -6.15 -16.57 1.63
C SER A 262 -7.42 -15.77 1.95
N LEU A 263 -7.30 -14.70 2.77
CA LEU A 263 -8.42 -13.83 3.14
C LEU A 263 -8.82 -12.85 2.03
N ILE A 264 -7.96 -12.61 1.05
CA ILE A 264 -8.27 -11.78 -0.13
C ILE A 264 -9.18 -12.52 -1.13
N HIS A 265 -9.28 -13.83 -1.02
CA HIS A 265 -10.04 -14.69 -1.94
C HIS A 265 -11.42 -15.11 -1.43
N ILE A 266 -11.86 -14.61 -0.27
CA ILE A 266 -13.20 -14.77 0.26
C ILE A 266 -13.99 -13.48 0.04
#